data_cd6998bd9e4a84399c22b63902cb5cf8
#
_entry.id   cd6998bd9e4a84399c22b63902cb5cf8
#
_cell.length_a   1.000
_cell.length_b   1.000
_cell.length_c   1.000
_cell.angle_alpha   90.00
_cell.angle_beta   90.00
_cell.angle_gamma   90.00
#
_symmetry.space_group_name_H-M   'P 1'
#
loop_
_entity.id
_entity.type
_entity.pdbx_description
1 polymer ?
#
loop_
_entity_poly.entity_id
_entity_poly.type
_entity_poly.pdbx_seq_one_letter_code
_entity_poly.pdbx_strand_id
1 'polypeptide(L)'
;MAKNYEELKLSDDFMFGKVMEDGALCREVLECLLGKPVGELTEMQPQREYRYAVDGKPIRLDIYTGDGDTVYDAEMQNLNHKKPEEHDLPRRSRFYQAAMDTDHLKKNQSYRSLPETNILFICTFDPFRKGLPRYTFRNKCEELPELELQDHTVKYFFNCTCQSEGMPDGIQALYRYIMTGVPLDELTGKLHRAVEAGRRNEKWRSEYMKELLHDDDMREEGRAEERANTEREKANAEREKARADAQEARADVQEARADALEARVRELEGIISTMKQ
;
A
#
# COMPACT_ATOMS: atom_id res chain seq x y z
N MET A 1 -7.00 15.88 -10.51
CA MET A 1 -6.46 17.22 -10.25
C MET A 1 -6.10 17.31 -8.78
N ALA A 2 -4.95 17.88 -8.44
CA ALA A 2 -4.58 18.16 -7.07
C ALA A 2 -5.59 19.13 -6.43
N LYS A 3 -5.86 18.95 -5.13
CA LYS A 3 -6.74 19.86 -4.39
C LYS A 3 -6.05 21.19 -4.19
N ASN A 4 -6.84 22.27 -4.10
CA ASN A 4 -6.32 23.55 -3.68
C ASN A 4 -5.91 23.48 -2.20
N TYR A 5 -4.76 24.05 -1.85
CA TYR A 5 -4.21 24.01 -0.50
C TYR A 5 -5.18 24.58 0.56
N GLU A 6 -5.87 25.65 0.24
CA GLU A 6 -6.85 26.30 1.13
C GLU A 6 -8.10 25.44 1.42
N GLU A 7 -8.33 24.40 0.61
CA GLU A 7 -9.48 23.51 0.74
C GLU A 7 -9.12 22.18 1.43
N LEU A 8 -7.83 21.96 1.78
CA LEU A 8 -7.39 20.75 2.45
C LEU A 8 -8.12 20.59 3.78
N LYS A 9 -8.59 19.37 4.03
CA LYS A 9 -9.25 18.94 5.27
C LYS A 9 -8.32 18.04 6.07
N LEU A 10 -8.67 17.72 7.31
CA LEU A 10 -7.95 16.74 8.10
C LEU A 10 -7.89 15.37 7.41
N SER A 11 -8.87 15.03 6.59
CA SER A 11 -8.87 13.80 5.80
C SER A 11 -7.89 13.78 4.64
N ASP A 12 -7.22 14.88 4.31
CA ASP A 12 -6.18 14.91 3.29
C ASP A 12 -4.82 14.56 3.91
N ASP A 13 -4.09 13.63 3.32
CA ASP A 13 -2.87 13.01 3.85
C ASP A 13 -1.84 14.06 4.31
N PHE A 14 -1.59 15.08 3.48
CA PHE A 14 -0.69 16.18 3.83
C PHE A 14 -1.14 16.94 5.08
N MET A 15 -2.42 17.34 5.14
CA MET A 15 -2.95 18.10 6.27
C MET A 15 -3.00 17.24 7.53
N PHE A 16 -3.34 15.96 7.42
CA PHE A 16 -3.31 15.02 8.53
C PHE A 16 -1.90 14.90 9.11
N GLY A 17 -0.90 14.63 8.27
CA GLY A 17 0.48 14.55 8.69
C GLY A 17 0.94 15.80 9.42
N LYS A 18 0.63 16.98 8.85
CA LYS A 18 1.02 18.27 9.44
C LYS A 18 0.35 18.61 10.78
N VAL A 19 -0.93 18.31 10.91
CA VAL A 19 -1.66 18.52 12.16
C VAL A 19 -1.21 17.56 13.26
N MET A 20 -0.88 16.32 12.88
CA MET A 20 -0.39 15.30 13.82
C MET A 20 1.08 15.49 14.22
N GLU A 21 1.84 16.44 13.62
CA GLU A 21 3.16 16.85 14.14
C GLU A 21 3.07 17.43 15.57
N ASP A 22 1.91 17.94 15.98
CA ASP A 22 1.63 18.27 17.39
C ASP A 22 1.42 16.99 18.21
N GLY A 23 2.43 16.55 18.95
CA GLY A 23 2.42 15.32 19.72
C GLY A 23 1.31 15.25 20.77
N ALA A 24 0.91 16.37 21.36
CA ALA A 24 -0.19 16.41 22.33
C ALA A 24 -1.52 16.14 21.62
N LEU A 25 -1.76 16.77 20.47
CA LEU A 25 -2.97 16.57 19.68
C LEU A 25 -3.01 15.16 19.06
N CYS A 26 -1.87 14.68 18.57
CA CYS A 26 -1.74 13.30 18.07
C CYS A 26 -2.10 12.28 19.17
N ARG A 27 -1.60 12.45 20.39
CA ARG A 27 -1.92 11.60 21.52
C ARG A 27 -3.41 11.59 21.81
N GLU A 28 -4.06 12.76 21.89
CA GLU A 28 -5.51 12.85 22.12
C GLU A 28 -6.32 12.12 21.04
N VAL A 29 -5.89 12.19 19.78
CA VAL A 29 -6.51 11.44 18.67
C VAL A 29 -6.32 9.94 18.82
N LEU A 30 -5.10 9.48 19.15
CA LEU A 30 -4.83 8.06 19.42
C LEU A 30 -5.64 7.53 20.59
N GLU A 31 -5.71 8.27 21.70
CA GLU A 31 -6.53 7.90 22.88
C GLU A 31 -8.01 7.79 22.53
N CYS A 32 -8.53 8.73 21.75
CA CYS A 32 -9.91 8.70 21.27
C CYS A 32 -10.19 7.45 20.42
N LEU A 33 -9.32 7.16 19.43
CA LEU A 33 -9.47 6.02 18.50
C LEU A 33 -9.31 4.68 19.20
N LEU A 34 -8.34 4.55 20.09
CA LEU A 34 -8.03 3.30 20.78
C LEU A 34 -8.95 3.02 21.97
N GLY A 35 -9.53 4.09 22.58
CA GLY A 35 -10.34 3.99 23.78
C GLY A 35 -9.53 3.62 25.01
N LYS A 36 -8.22 3.87 25.01
CA LYS A 36 -7.29 3.62 26.13
C LYS A 36 -6.29 4.78 26.24
N PRO A 37 -5.74 5.04 27.43
CA PRO A 37 -4.66 6.01 27.58
C PRO A 37 -3.45 5.64 26.72
N VAL A 38 -2.79 6.66 26.18
CA VAL A 38 -1.52 6.58 25.45
C VAL A 38 -0.48 7.36 26.23
N GLY A 39 0.73 6.81 26.36
CA GLY A 39 1.82 7.46 27.05
C GLY A 39 2.27 8.77 26.37
N GLU A 40 3.28 9.41 26.93
CA GLU A 40 3.87 10.59 26.31
C GLU A 40 4.60 10.19 25.03
N LEU A 41 4.21 10.78 23.90
CA LEU A 41 4.80 10.48 22.60
C LEU A 41 6.20 11.08 22.52
N THR A 42 7.22 10.22 22.41
CA THR A 42 8.64 10.63 22.44
C THR A 42 9.27 10.70 21.07
N GLU A 43 8.74 9.97 20.09
CA GLU A 43 9.25 9.90 18.72
C GLU A 43 8.16 10.29 17.73
N MET A 44 8.16 11.56 17.33
CA MET A 44 7.26 12.04 16.28
C MET A 44 8.02 12.07 14.96
N GLN A 45 7.69 11.17 14.04
CA GLN A 45 8.30 11.14 12.70
C GLN A 45 7.19 11.15 11.63
N PRO A 46 6.68 12.33 11.27
CA PRO A 46 5.73 12.43 10.18
C PRO A 46 6.41 12.07 8.86
N GLN A 47 5.69 11.41 7.98
CA GLN A 47 6.15 11.00 6.65
C GLN A 47 7.46 10.19 6.68
N ARG A 48 7.60 9.28 7.66
CA ARG A 48 8.78 8.44 7.77
C ARG A 48 8.92 7.53 6.56
N GLU A 49 10.06 7.61 5.88
CA GLU A 49 10.36 6.77 4.72
C GLU A 49 11.24 5.58 5.10
N TYR A 50 10.88 4.40 4.55
CA TYR A 50 11.70 3.19 4.60
C TYR A 50 12.09 2.76 3.20
N ARG A 51 13.39 2.54 2.96
CA ARG A 51 13.93 1.99 1.71
C ARG A 51 14.90 0.86 2.06
N TYR A 52 14.46 -0.38 1.87
CA TYR A 52 15.27 -1.56 2.23
C TYR A 52 16.12 -2.11 1.08
N ALA A 53 15.82 -1.75 -0.17
CA ALA A 53 16.57 -2.12 -1.35
C ALA A 53 16.48 -1.01 -2.40
N VAL A 54 17.48 -0.96 -3.28
CA VAL A 54 17.52 0.04 -4.39
C VAL A 54 16.27 -0.07 -5.27
N ASP A 55 15.84 -1.32 -5.55
CA ASP A 55 14.67 -1.62 -6.38
C ASP A 55 13.42 -1.99 -5.53
N GLY A 56 13.48 -1.81 -4.21
CA GLY A 56 12.37 -2.11 -3.30
C GLY A 56 11.30 -1.03 -3.34
N LYS A 57 10.04 -1.46 -3.16
CA LYS A 57 8.94 -0.51 -3.01
C LYS A 57 9.18 0.38 -1.79
N PRO A 58 9.29 1.71 -1.94
CA PRO A 58 9.41 2.61 -0.80
C PRO A 58 8.12 2.56 0.03
N ILE A 59 8.28 2.68 1.34
CA ILE A 59 7.18 2.86 2.29
C ILE A 59 7.31 4.27 2.85
N ARG A 60 6.21 4.99 2.88
CA ARG A 60 6.07 6.25 3.61
C ARG A 60 4.91 6.10 4.57
N LEU A 61 5.19 6.22 5.87
CA LEU A 61 4.19 6.23 6.93
C LEU A 61 3.73 7.66 7.17
N ASP A 62 2.41 7.87 7.30
CA ASP A 62 1.88 9.22 7.53
C ASP A 62 2.33 9.74 8.90
N ILE A 63 2.11 8.97 9.95
CA ILE A 63 2.53 9.28 11.31
C ILE A 63 3.14 8.04 11.96
N TYR A 64 4.42 8.12 12.25
CA TYR A 64 5.12 7.14 13.06
C TYR A 64 5.50 7.79 14.41
N THR A 65 5.08 7.16 15.51
CA THR A 65 5.32 7.67 16.86
C THR A 65 5.36 6.53 17.88
N GLY A 66 5.85 6.80 19.08
CA GLY A 66 5.89 5.82 20.17
C GLY A 66 5.87 6.46 21.54
N ASP A 67 5.47 5.68 22.55
CA ASP A 67 5.46 6.08 23.96
C ASP A 67 6.48 5.31 24.83
N GLY A 68 7.50 4.73 24.20
CA GLY A 68 8.56 3.95 24.80
C GLY A 68 8.36 2.44 24.68
N ASP A 69 7.22 1.91 25.06
CA ASP A 69 6.89 0.47 25.00
C ASP A 69 6.06 0.10 23.77
N THR A 70 5.37 1.05 23.20
CA THR A 70 4.44 0.87 22.08
C THR A 70 4.78 1.81 20.94
N VAL A 71 4.72 1.29 19.73
CA VAL A 71 4.86 2.05 18.50
C VAL A 71 3.51 2.13 17.78
N TYR A 72 3.21 3.32 17.28
CA TYR A 72 1.99 3.62 16.56
C TYR A 72 2.33 4.08 15.14
N ASP A 73 1.66 3.49 14.17
CA ASP A 73 1.61 3.94 12.79
C ASP A 73 0.17 4.33 12.48
N ALA A 74 -0.10 5.62 12.27
CA ALA A 74 -1.43 6.14 12.00
C ALA A 74 -1.51 6.71 10.57
N GLU A 75 -2.39 6.12 9.79
CA GLU A 75 -2.54 6.34 8.35
C GLU A 75 -3.92 6.89 8.01
N MET A 76 -3.99 8.02 7.32
CA MET A 76 -5.23 8.53 6.75
C MET A 76 -5.49 7.88 5.39
N GLN A 77 -6.67 7.29 5.19
CA GLN A 77 -7.02 6.61 3.96
C GLN A 77 -8.28 7.18 3.32
N ASN A 78 -8.09 7.87 2.22
CA ASN A 78 -9.18 8.42 1.41
C ASN A 78 -9.58 7.50 0.26
N LEU A 79 -10.86 7.53 -0.12
CA LEU A 79 -11.36 6.86 -1.32
C LEU A 79 -11.03 7.69 -2.58
N ASN A 80 -9.77 7.87 -2.86
CA ASN A 80 -9.28 8.65 -4.00
C ASN A 80 -9.46 7.88 -5.31
N HIS A 81 -10.61 7.95 -5.97
CA HIS A 81 -10.88 7.32 -7.28
C HIS A 81 -10.74 5.79 -7.35
N LYS A 82 -10.30 5.14 -6.28
CA LYS A 82 -10.20 3.68 -6.19
C LYS A 82 -11.44 3.10 -5.51
N LYS A 83 -11.81 1.90 -5.90
CA LYS A 83 -12.80 1.15 -5.14
C LYS A 83 -12.20 0.66 -3.83
N PRO A 84 -12.99 0.47 -2.74
CA PRO A 84 -12.47 0.01 -1.45
C PRO A 84 -11.62 -1.28 -1.55
N GLU A 85 -12.00 -2.21 -2.41
CA GLU A 85 -11.27 -3.46 -2.68
C GLU A 85 -9.92 -3.30 -3.37
N GLU A 86 -9.66 -2.13 -3.96
CA GLU A 86 -8.40 -1.83 -4.67
C GLU A 86 -7.31 -1.27 -3.74
N HIS A 87 -7.65 -0.94 -2.47
CA HIS A 87 -6.69 -0.34 -1.54
C HIS A 87 -5.69 -1.33 -0.94
N ASP A 88 -5.99 -2.63 -0.98
CA ASP A 88 -5.12 -3.71 -0.47
C ASP A 88 -4.56 -3.46 0.96
N LEU A 89 -5.32 -2.76 1.80
CA LEU A 89 -4.90 -2.35 3.13
C LEU A 89 -4.43 -3.52 4.02
N PRO A 90 -5.04 -4.73 3.97
CA PRO A 90 -4.56 -5.85 4.76
C PRO A 90 -3.13 -6.28 4.41
N ARG A 91 -2.74 -6.22 3.11
CA ARG A 91 -1.38 -6.54 2.69
C ARG A 91 -0.42 -5.40 2.98
N ARG A 92 -0.88 -4.15 2.82
CA ARG A 92 -0.11 -2.97 3.24
C ARG A 92 0.22 -3.02 4.72
N SER A 93 -0.75 -3.31 5.58
CA SER A 93 -0.51 -3.40 7.03
C SER A 93 0.54 -4.45 7.39
N ARG A 94 0.57 -5.59 6.69
CA ARG A 94 1.60 -6.61 6.87
C ARG A 94 2.99 -6.12 6.44
N PHE A 95 3.05 -5.37 5.33
CA PHE A 95 4.31 -4.84 4.82
C PHE A 95 4.87 -3.72 5.71
N TYR A 96 3.98 -2.86 6.22
CA TYR A 96 4.35 -1.81 7.17
C TYR A 96 4.87 -2.40 8.49
N GLN A 97 4.19 -3.43 9.01
CA GLN A 97 4.66 -4.16 10.20
C GLN A 97 6.09 -4.68 10.02
N ALA A 98 6.36 -5.36 8.91
CA ALA A 98 7.69 -5.91 8.63
C ALA A 98 8.76 -4.82 8.53
N ALA A 99 8.41 -3.65 7.99
CA ALA A 99 9.29 -2.51 7.90
C ALA A 99 9.65 -1.95 9.29
N MET A 100 8.65 -1.73 10.12
CA MET A 100 8.85 -1.25 11.50
C MET A 100 9.67 -2.23 12.33
N ASP A 101 9.36 -3.53 12.28
CA ASP A 101 10.08 -4.57 13.01
C ASP A 101 11.55 -4.64 12.59
N THR A 102 11.82 -4.54 11.29
CA THR A 102 13.18 -4.55 10.75
C THR A 102 13.99 -3.32 11.21
N ASP A 103 13.35 -2.18 11.35
CA ASP A 103 13.99 -0.96 11.80
C ASP A 103 14.31 -0.98 13.31
N HIS A 104 13.38 -1.55 14.11
CA HIS A 104 13.56 -1.65 15.55
C HIS A 104 14.61 -2.70 15.95
N LEU A 105 14.63 -3.86 15.29
CA LEU A 105 15.48 -4.97 15.70
C LEU A 105 16.88 -4.84 15.08
N LYS A 106 17.85 -4.41 15.85
CA LYS A 106 19.24 -4.33 15.43
C LYS A 106 19.97 -5.68 15.59
N LYS A 107 21.09 -5.83 14.88
CA LYS A 107 21.95 -7.02 15.00
C LYS A 107 22.32 -7.28 16.47
N ASN A 108 22.17 -8.52 16.90
CA ASN A 108 22.44 -9.01 18.27
C ASN A 108 21.41 -8.60 19.35
N GLN A 109 20.28 -8.01 18.99
CA GLN A 109 19.17 -7.82 19.92
C GLN A 109 18.28 -9.06 19.98
N SER A 110 17.62 -9.25 21.12
CA SER A 110 16.61 -10.30 21.30
C SER A 110 15.31 -9.92 20.60
N TYR A 111 14.58 -10.88 20.05
CA TYR A 111 13.21 -10.65 19.56
C TYR A 111 12.25 -10.12 20.63
N ARG A 112 12.55 -10.34 21.92
CA ARG A 112 11.78 -9.78 23.04
C ARG A 112 11.90 -8.25 23.17
N SER A 113 12.86 -7.63 22.49
CA SER A 113 13.00 -6.18 22.46
C SER A 113 12.16 -5.50 21.36
N LEU A 114 11.39 -6.27 20.59
CA LEU A 114 10.40 -5.67 19.70
C LEU A 114 9.30 -5.02 20.55
N PRO A 115 8.95 -3.76 20.28
CA PRO A 115 7.88 -3.07 20.99
C PRO A 115 6.49 -3.63 20.59
N GLU A 116 5.48 -3.34 21.39
CA GLU A 116 4.10 -3.48 20.90
C GLU A 116 3.89 -2.57 19.70
N THR A 117 3.28 -3.08 18.63
CA THR A 117 3.06 -2.31 17.41
C THR A 117 1.58 -2.22 17.08
N ASN A 118 1.09 -0.99 16.92
CA ASN A 118 -0.28 -0.69 16.55
C ASN A 118 -0.31 0.04 15.20
N ILE A 119 -0.92 -0.57 14.20
CA ILE A 119 -1.13 0.04 12.87
C ILE A 119 -2.59 0.47 12.79
N LEU A 120 -2.81 1.76 12.56
CA LEU A 120 -4.12 2.39 12.56
C LEU A 120 -4.43 2.98 11.18
N PHE A 121 -5.36 2.38 10.44
CA PHE A 121 -5.90 2.95 9.21
C PHE A 121 -7.19 3.70 9.50
N ILE A 122 -7.20 5.01 9.30
CA ILE A 122 -8.36 5.90 9.48
C ILE A 122 -8.98 6.10 8.09
N CYS A 123 -10.08 5.38 7.83
CA CYS A 123 -10.65 5.28 6.49
C CYS A 123 -11.87 6.17 6.32
N THR A 124 -11.91 7.00 5.28
CA THR A 124 -13.12 7.74 4.87
C THR A 124 -14.13 6.86 4.12
N PHE A 125 -13.97 5.56 4.19
CA PHE A 125 -14.83 4.51 3.61
C PHE A 125 -14.82 3.28 4.49
N ASP A 126 -15.77 2.35 4.29
CA ASP A 126 -15.76 1.06 4.99
C ASP A 126 -14.83 0.06 4.28
N PRO A 127 -13.63 -0.23 4.86
CA PRO A 127 -12.62 -1.05 4.19
C PRO A 127 -13.03 -2.53 4.04
N PHE A 128 -13.99 -3.02 4.83
CA PHE A 128 -14.44 -4.42 4.80
C PHE A 128 -15.93 -4.58 4.47
N ARG A 129 -16.67 -3.47 4.28
CA ARG A 129 -18.10 -3.47 3.93
C ARG A 129 -18.98 -4.28 4.90
N LYS A 130 -18.66 -4.25 6.19
CA LYS A 130 -19.43 -4.93 7.25
C LYS A 130 -20.14 -3.97 8.18
N GLY A 131 -20.04 -2.66 7.95
CA GLY A 131 -20.73 -1.62 8.69
C GLY A 131 -20.23 -1.40 10.12
N LEU A 132 -19.10 -2.01 10.52
CA LEU A 132 -18.57 -1.79 11.85
C LEU A 132 -17.82 -0.46 11.92
N PRO A 133 -17.88 0.25 13.08
CA PRO A 133 -17.13 1.48 13.27
C PRO A 133 -15.61 1.25 13.36
N ARG A 134 -15.21 0.08 13.86
CA ARG A 134 -13.81 -0.34 14.00
C ARG A 134 -13.68 -1.82 13.74
N TYR A 135 -12.65 -2.20 13.01
CA TYR A 135 -12.20 -3.57 12.84
C TYR A 135 -10.84 -3.72 13.51
N THR A 136 -10.73 -4.65 14.45
CA THR A 136 -9.49 -4.93 15.17
C THR A 136 -9.02 -6.34 14.84
N PHE A 137 -7.80 -6.46 14.35
CA PHE A 137 -7.20 -7.74 13.99
C PHE A 137 -6.02 -8.04 14.89
N ARG A 138 -6.01 -9.27 15.42
CA ARG A 138 -4.91 -9.91 16.15
C ARG A 138 -4.71 -11.31 15.63
N ASN A 139 -3.50 -11.85 15.79
CA ASN A 139 -3.22 -13.22 15.43
C ASN A 139 -3.76 -14.19 16.49
N LYS A 140 -4.57 -15.16 16.08
CA LYS A 140 -5.19 -16.17 16.93
C LYS A 140 -4.96 -17.57 16.40
N CYS A 141 -4.97 -18.54 17.31
CA CYS A 141 -4.94 -19.96 16.95
C CYS A 141 -6.26 -20.33 16.27
N GLU A 142 -6.20 -21.01 15.12
CA GLU A 142 -7.39 -21.44 14.39
C GLU A 142 -8.10 -22.58 15.11
N GLU A 143 -7.34 -23.49 15.72
CA GLU A 143 -7.83 -24.64 16.46
C GLU A 143 -8.37 -24.28 17.86
N LEU A 144 -7.93 -23.15 18.42
CA LEU A 144 -8.31 -22.62 19.73
C LEU A 144 -8.51 -21.10 19.66
N PRO A 145 -9.68 -20.60 19.19
CA PRO A 145 -9.88 -19.19 18.86
C PRO A 145 -9.74 -18.20 20.03
N GLU A 146 -9.84 -18.66 21.28
CA GLU A 146 -9.57 -17.87 22.48
C GLU A 146 -8.06 -17.68 22.75
N LEU A 147 -7.18 -18.48 22.14
CA LEU A 147 -5.74 -18.37 22.28
C LEU A 147 -5.19 -17.32 21.29
N GLU A 148 -4.72 -16.21 21.81
CA GLU A 148 -4.00 -15.21 21.03
C GLU A 148 -2.51 -15.60 20.91
N LEU A 149 -1.87 -15.29 19.77
CA LEU A 149 -0.46 -15.55 19.54
C LEU A 149 0.47 -14.75 20.47
N GLN A 150 -0.03 -13.63 21.01
CA GLN A 150 0.72 -12.71 21.89
C GLN A 150 2.00 -12.17 21.24
N ASP A 151 1.94 -11.92 19.94
CA ASP A 151 3.04 -11.33 19.17
C ASP A 151 3.10 -9.80 19.31
N HIS A 152 2.24 -9.23 20.16
CA HIS A 152 2.15 -7.81 20.44
C HIS A 152 1.93 -6.93 19.21
N THR A 153 1.27 -7.47 18.17
CA THR A 153 0.88 -6.70 16.98
C THR A 153 -0.62 -6.57 16.88
N VAL A 154 -1.11 -5.33 16.67
CA VAL A 154 -2.53 -5.07 16.49
C VAL A 154 -2.73 -4.18 15.27
N LYS A 155 -3.73 -4.52 14.45
CA LYS A 155 -4.13 -3.73 13.30
C LYS A 155 -5.54 -3.22 13.47
N TYR A 156 -5.71 -1.92 13.38
CA TYR A 156 -6.99 -1.24 13.50
C TYR A 156 -7.38 -0.61 12.17
N PHE A 157 -8.63 -0.79 11.80
CA PHE A 157 -9.22 -0.12 10.65
C PHE A 157 -10.47 0.61 11.13
N PHE A 158 -10.42 1.92 11.09
CA PHE A 158 -11.49 2.80 11.54
C PHE A 158 -12.34 3.22 10.34
N ASN A 159 -13.64 3.00 10.42
CA ASN A 159 -14.59 3.34 9.38
C ASN A 159 -15.31 4.64 9.72
N CYS A 160 -14.81 5.77 9.24
CA CYS A 160 -15.39 7.08 9.52
C CYS A 160 -16.78 7.31 8.90
N THR A 161 -17.25 6.43 8.01
CA THR A 161 -18.62 6.50 7.47
C THR A 161 -19.66 5.91 8.40
N CYS A 162 -19.22 5.13 9.41
CA CYS A 162 -20.13 4.48 10.34
C CYS A 162 -20.68 5.50 11.36
N GLN A 163 -21.99 5.47 11.54
CA GLN A 163 -22.73 6.28 12.53
C GLN A 163 -23.71 5.37 13.30
N SER A 164 -23.17 4.30 13.89
CA SER A 164 -24.01 3.36 14.65
C SER A 164 -24.33 3.89 16.05
N GLU A 165 -25.55 3.59 16.52
CA GLU A 165 -25.94 3.81 17.91
C GLU A 165 -25.02 3.02 18.85
N GLY A 166 -24.64 3.64 19.99
CA GLY A 166 -23.77 3.03 20.99
C GLY A 166 -22.26 3.21 20.78
N MET A 167 -21.85 3.97 19.75
CA MET A 167 -20.46 4.43 19.67
C MET A 167 -20.19 5.50 20.74
N PRO A 168 -18.99 5.52 21.36
CA PRO A 168 -18.60 6.63 22.23
C PRO A 168 -18.70 7.99 21.51
N ASP A 169 -19.24 9.00 22.21
CA ASP A 169 -19.49 10.33 21.63
C ASP A 169 -18.24 10.96 21.01
N GLY A 170 -17.07 10.81 21.64
CA GLY A 170 -15.80 11.33 21.11
C GLY A 170 -15.40 10.69 19.78
N ILE A 171 -15.64 9.38 19.60
CA ILE A 171 -15.36 8.71 18.31
C ILE A 171 -16.34 9.18 17.25
N GLN A 172 -17.62 9.34 17.59
CA GLN A 172 -18.62 9.88 16.66
C GLN A 172 -18.27 11.31 16.23
N ALA A 173 -17.87 12.16 17.16
CA ALA A 173 -17.45 13.54 16.87
C ALA A 173 -16.22 13.57 15.97
N LEU A 174 -15.20 12.73 16.26
CA LEU A 174 -13.99 12.64 15.44
C LEU A 174 -14.29 12.15 14.03
N TYR A 175 -15.06 11.07 13.87
CA TYR A 175 -15.44 10.56 12.54
C TYR A 175 -16.21 11.59 11.73
N ARG A 176 -17.19 12.24 12.36
CA ARG A 176 -17.95 13.29 11.69
C ARG A 176 -17.07 14.46 11.30
N TYR A 177 -16.12 14.86 12.16
CA TYR A 177 -15.17 15.92 11.82
C TYR A 177 -14.29 15.53 10.63
N ILE A 178 -13.72 14.33 10.61
CA ILE A 178 -12.92 13.83 9.47
C ILE A 178 -13.72 13.91 8.17
N MET A 179 -14.98 13.49 8.19
CA MET A 179 -15.83 13.45 7.00
C MET A 179 -16.32 14.84 6.56
N THR A 180 -16.71 15.70 7.48
CA THR A 180 -17.41 16.94 7.18
C THR A 180 -16.59 18.20 7.41
N GLY A 181 -15.59 18.16 8.30
CA GLY A 181 -14.85 19.32 8.78
C GLY A 181 -15.59 20.16 9.84
N VAL A 182 -16.75 19.67 10.35
CA VAL A 182 -17.55 20.39 11.37
C VAL A 182 -17.19 19.89 12.78
N PRO A 183 -16.59 20.71 13.66
CA PRO A 183 -16.23 20.31 15.01
C PRO A 183 -17.47 20.18 15.89
N LEU A 184 -17.48 19.19 16.80
CA LEU A 184 -18.62 18.91 17.69
C LEU A 184 -18.25 18.86 19.17
N ASP A 185 -16.98 18.64 19.49
CA ASP A 185 -16.46 18.53 20.85
C ASP A 185 -15.13 19.29 21.00
N GLU A 186 -14.50 19.18 22.18
CA GLU A 186 -13.25 19.87 22.47
C GLU A 186 -12.11 19.40 21.56
N LEU A 187 -11.95 18.07 21.36
CA LEU A 187 -10.90 17.49 20.52
C LEU A 187 -11.05 17.94 19.08
N THR A 188 -12.23 17.79 18.50
CA THR A 188 -12.49 18.21 17.12
C THR A 188 -12.41 19.73 16.95
N GLY A 189 -12.68 20.50 18.00
CA GLY A 189 -12.44 21.95 18.04
C GLY A 189 -10.95 22.30 18.00
N LYS A 190 -10.09 21.55 18.72
CA LYS A 190 -8.63 21.70 18.63
C LYS A 190 -8.13 21.34 17.22
N LEU A 191 -8.56 20.21 16.67
CA LEU A 191 -8.23 19.79 15.30
C LEU A 191 -8.65 20.82 14.26
N HIS A 192 -9.86 21.36 14.40
CA HIS A 192 -10.35 22.41 13.49
C HIS A 192 -9.49 23.65 13.51
N ARG A 193 -9.11 24.14 14.70
CA ARG A 193 -8.20 25.29 14.82
C ARG A 193 -6.83 25.01 14.20
N ALA A 194 -6.29 23.80 14.37
CA ALA A 194 -5.02 23.41 13.78
C ALA A 194 -5.09 23.35 12.25
N VAL A 195 -6.15 22.79 11.66
CA VAL A 195 -6.39 22.79 10.21
C VAL A 195 -6.52 24.21 9.67
N GLU A 196 -7.32 25.07 10.31
CA GLU A 196 -7.49 26.48 9.89
C GLU A 196 -6.19 27.29 9.99
N ALA A 197 -5.37 27.03 11.01
CA ALA A 197 -4.03 27.62 11.12
C ALA A 197 -3.11 27.09 10.02
N GLY A 198 -3.18 25.79 9.74
CA GLY A 198 -2.43 25.13 8.67
C GLY A 198 -2.73 25.72 7.30
N ARG A 199 -3.99 25.92 6.95
CA ARG A 199 -4.40 26.53 5.67
C ARG A 199 -3.83 27.93 5.44
N ARG A 200 -3.46 28.66 6.51
CA ARG A 200 -2.85 30.00 6.46
C ARG A 200 -1.32 29.95 6.56
N ASN A 201 -0.74 28.76 6.70
CA ASN A 201 0.69 28.60 6.89
C ASN A 201 1.42 28.55 5.54
N GLU A 202 2.12 29.62 5.19
CA GLU A 202 2.85 29.72 3.91
C GLU A 202 3.98 28.70 3.78
N LYS A 203 4.59 28.27 4.90
CA LYS A 203 5.62 27.24 4.87
C LYS A 203 5.02 25.89 4.48
N TRP A 204 3.91 25.50 5.12
CA TRP A 204 3.20 24.26 4.79
C TRP A 204 2.66 24.28 3.35
N ARG A 205 2.17 25.44 2.90
CA ARG A 205 1.77 25.63 1.51
C ARG A 205 2.91 25.37 0.53
N SER A 206 4.11 25.92 0.82
CA SER A 206 5.29 25.69 -0.01
C SER A 206 5.72 24.22 -0.02
N GLU A 207 5.63 23.53 1.12
CA GLU A 207 5.92 22.10 1.24
C GLU A 207 4.92 21.26 0.44
N TYR A 208 3.62 21.54 0.55
CA TYR A 208 2.57 20.88 -0.23
C TYR A 208 2.79 21.03 -1.74
N MET A 209 3.12 22.24 -2.21
CA MET A 209 3.39 22.46 -3.63
C MET A 209 4.61 21.68 -4.12
N LYS A 210 5.66 21.56 -3.30
CA LYS A 210 6.84 20.75 -3.64
C LYS A 210 6.50 19.27 -3.71
N GLU A 211 5.68 18.78 -2.78
CA GLU A 211 5.21 17.38 -2.77
C GLU A 211 4.39 17.07 -4.02
N LEU A 212 3.48 17.95 -4.42
CA LEU A 212 2.72 17.79 -5.65
C LEU A 212 3.60 17.71 -6.92
N LEU A 213 4.62 18.57 -7.00
CA LEU A 213 5.56 18.54 -8.13
C LEU A 213 6.34 17.23 -8.15
N HIS A 214 6.84 16.80 -7.00
CA HIS A 214 7.54 15.52 -6.90
C HIS A 214 6.65 14.33 -7.28
N ASP A 215 5.40 14.31 -6.83
CA ASP A 215 4.43 13.27 -7.17
C ASP A 215 4.12 13.23 -8.68
N ASP A 216 4.03 14.38 -9.33
CA ASP A 216 3.81 14.46 -10.77
C ASP A 216 5.05 13.98 -11.55
N ASP A 217 6.26 14.35 -11.14
CA ASP A 217 7.52 13.86 -11.71
C ASP A 217 7.62 12.31 -11.59
N MET A 218 7.36 11.76 -10.42
CA MET A 218 7.37 10.32 -10.18
C MET A 218 6.32 9.57 -11.01
N ARG A 219 5.15 10.17 -11.21
CA ARG A 219 4.11 9.59 -12.09
C ARG A 219 4.50 9.61 -13.56
N GLU A 220 5.18 10.67 -14.01
CA GLU A 220 5.70 10.75 -15.39
C GLU A 220 6.81 9.72 -15.62
N GLU A 221 7.75 9.57 -14.69
CA GLU A 221 8.78 8.54 -14.71
C GLU A 221 8.18 7.13 -14.76
N GLY A 222 7.23 6.82 -13.87
CA GLY A 222 6.55 5.53 -13.86
C GLY A 222 5.81 5.22 -15.16
N ARG A 223 5.15 6.21 -15.77
CA ARG A 223 4.50 6.05 -17.08
C ARG A 223 5.52 5.83 -18.21
N ALA A 224 6.67 6.51 -18.14
CA ALA A 224 7.73 6.33 -19.14
C ALA A 224 8.33 4.92 -19.04
N GLU A 225 8.56 4.44 -17.83
CA GLU A 225 9.07 3.08 -17.58
C GLU A 225 8.07 2.01 -18.04
N GLU A 226 6.78 2.16 -17.73
CA GLU A 226 5.72 1.25 -18.18
C GLU A 226 5.64 1.19 -19.72
N ARG A 227 5.74 2.34 -20.41
CA ARG A 227 5.80 2.39 -21.89
C ARG A 227 7.03 1.64 -22.42
N ALA A 228 8.20 1.89 -21.83
CA ALA A 228 9.43 1.22 -22.23
C ALA A 228 9.36 -0.31 -22.03
N ASN A 229 8.78 -0.77 -20.92
CA ASN A 229 8.55 -2.19 -20.66
C ASN A 229 7.57 -2.80 -21.67
N THR A 230 6.46 -2.12 -21.95
CA THR A 230 5.47 -2.57 -22.95
C THR A 230 6.09 -2.69 -24.35
N GLU A 231 6.96 -1.74 -24.75
CA GLU A 231 7.67 -1.81 -26.02
C GLU A 231 8.67 -2.97 -26.06
N ARG A 232 9.39 -3.22 -24.95
CA ARG A 232 10.30 -4.37 -24.84
C ARG A 232 9.55 -5.71 -24.94
N GLU A 233 8.41 -5.83 -24.26
CA GLU A 233 7.58 -7.03 -24.33
C GLU A 233 7.06 -7.27 -25.76
N LYS A 234 6.59 -6.24 -26.45
CA LYS A 234 6.15 -6.34 -27.85
C LYS A 234 7.30 -6.77 -28.77
N ALA A 235 8.47 -6.15 -28.62
CA ALA A 235 9.64 -6.52 -29.41
C ALA A 235 10.12 -7.95 -29.15
N ASN A 236 10.02 -8.43 -27.92
CA ASN A 236 10.32 -9.81 -27.56
C ASN A 236 9.32 -10.80 -28.17
N ALA A 237 8.02 -10.49 -28.08
CA ALA A 237 6.96 -11.29 -28.68
C ALA A 237 7.12 -11.40 -30.23
N GLU A 238 7.47 -10.29 -30.89
CA GLU A 238 7.76 -10.29 -32.32
C GLU A 238 8.98 -11.16 -32.67
N ARG A 239 10.05 -11.09 -31.88
CA ARG A 239 11.24 -11.94 -32.05
C ARG A 239 10.94 -13.41 -31.84
N GLU A 240 10.13 -13.76 -30.85
CA GLU A 240 9.71 -15.14 -30.60
C GLU A 240 8.87 -15.67 -31.76
N LYS A 241 7.93 -14.86 -32.26
CA LYS A 241 7.12 -15.21 -33.42
C LYS A 241 7.99 -15.45 -34.65
N ALA A 242 8.92 -14.54 -34.97
CA ALA A 242 9.83 -14.69 -36.08
C ALA A 242 10.73 -15.94 -35.97
N ARG A 243 11.14 -16.33 -34.74
CA ARG A 243 11.87 -17.59 -34.48
C ARG A 243 11.01 -18.82 -34.74
N ALA A 244 9.74 -18.77 -34.29
CA ALA A 244 8.79 -19.88 -34.50
C ALA A 244 8.54 -20.06 -36.02
N ASP A 245 8.23 -19.00 -36.74
CA ASP A 245 8.01 -19.02 -38.18
C ASP A 245 9.23 -19.57 -38.95
N ALA A 246 10.47 -19.15 -38.56
CA ALA A 246 11.69 -19.67 -39.14
C ALA A 246 11.95 -21.14 -38.81
N GLN A 247 11.52 -21.63 -37.65
CA GLN A 247 11.65 -23.03 -37.26
C GLN A 247 10.66 -23.90 -38.03
N GLU A 248 9.42 -23.43 -38.21
CA GLU A 248 8.42 -24.09 -39.05
C GLU A 248 8.88 -24.21 -40.51
N ALA A 249 9.34 -23.14 -41.09
CA ALA A 249 9.90 -23.15 -42.48
C ALA A 249 11.09 -24.12 -42.64
N ARG A 250 11.93 -24.31 -41.61
CA ARG A 250 13.01 -25.29 -41.63
C ARG A 250 12.46 -26.73 -41.52
N ALA A 251 11.43 -26.95 -40.74
CA ALA A 251 10.78 -28.25 -40.62
C ALA A 251 10.15 -28.67 -41.97
N ASP A 252 9.43 -27.76 -42.62
CA ASP A 252 8.84 -27.98 -43.94
C ASP A 252 9.87 -28.37 -45.00
N VAL A 253 11.03 -27.68 -45.02
CA VAL A 253 12.14 -28.02 -45.92
C VAL A 253 12.74 -29.37 -45.63
N GLN A 254 12.83 -29.77 -44.36
CA GLN A 254 13.35 -31.09 -43.98
C GLN A 254 12.35 -32.22 -44.38
N GLU A 255 11.07 -31.99 -44.18
CA GLU A 255 10.01 -32.90 -44.59
C GLU A 255 10.00 -33.11 -46.12
N ALA A 256 10.04 -32.00 -46.88
CA ALA A 256 10.12 -32.11 -48.34
C ALA A 256 11.40 -32.83 -48.84
N ARG A 257 12.54 -32.70 -48.14
CA ARG A 257 13.74 -33.47 -48.43
C ARG A 257 13.60 -34.94 -48.12
N ALA A 258 12.95 -35.28 -47.01
CA ALA A 258 12.68 -36.67 -46.63
C ALA A 258 11.79 -37.36 -47.65
N ASP A 259 10.70 -36.68 -48.07
CA ASP A 259 9.79 -37.18 -49.09
C ASP A 259 10.46 -37.44 -50.43
N ALA A 260 11.34 -36.50 -50.85
CA ALA A 260 12.11 -36.62 -52.07
C ALA A 260 13.11 -37.79 -52.01
N LEU A 261 13.75 -38.03 -50.88
CA LEU A 261 14.61 -39.20 -50.65
C LEU A 261 13.85 -40.51 -50.70
N GLU A 262 12.70 -40.59 -50.04
CA GLU A 262 11.85 -41.76 -50.06
C GLU A 262 11.36 -42.09 -51.48
N ALA A 263 10.96 -41.06 -52.25
CA ALA A 263 10.59 -41.26 -53.66
C ALA A 263 11.75 -41.80 -54.47
N ARG A 264 12.98 -41.33 -54.24
CA ARG A 264 14.18 -41.81 -54.92
C ARG A 264 14.55 -43.23 -54.52
N VAL A 265 14.38 -43.61 -53.26
CA VAL A 265 14.56 -44.99 -52.79
C VAL A 265 13.61 -45.92 -53.52
N ARG A 266 12.31 -45.61 -53.57
CA ARG A 266 11.30 -46.39 -54.27
C ARG A 266 11.62 -46.56 -55.78
N GLU A 267 12.09 -45.50 -56.44
CA GLU A 267 12.55 -45.57 -57.85
C GLU A 267 13.72 -46.57 -58.03
N LEU A 268 14.72 -46.49 -57.16
CA LEU A 268 15.90 -47.37 -57.20
C LEU A 268 15.53 -48.81 -56.87
N GLU A 269 14.64 -49.05 -55.93
CA GLU A 269 14.13 -50.38 -55.65
C GLU A 269 13.39 -50.99 -56.84
N GLY A 270 12.58 -50.19 -57.55
CA GLY A 270 11.95 -50.58 -58.80
C GLY A 270 12.95 -51.02 -59.88
N ILE A 271 14.02 -50.21 -60.05
CA ILE A 271 15.11 -50.56 -61.03
C ILE A 271 15.82 -51.83 -60.64
N ILE A 272 16.16 -52.04 -59.39
CA ILE A 272 16.82 -53.26 -58.88
C ILE A 272 15.92 -54.48 -59.08
N SER A 273 14.60 -54.34 -58.84
CA SER A 273 13.67 -55.45 -59.08
C SER A 273 13.60 -55.83 -60.58
N THR A 274 13.65 -54.90 -61.47
CA THR A 274 13.65 -55.13 -62.94
C THR A 274 14.97 -55.76 -63.41
N MET A 275 16.10 -55.47 -62.82
CA MET A 275 17.41 -56.04 -63.14
C MET A 275 17.63 -57.45 -62.61
N LYS A 276 16.77 -57.93 -61.71
CA LYS A 276 16.84 -59.29 -61.16
C LYS A 276 15.93 -60.31 -61.86
N GLN A 277 15.15 -59.87 -62.84
CA GLN A 277 14.39 -60.71 -63.76
C GLN A 277 15.16 -60.88 -65.06
#